data_0f7d40bccc300155acecf0733097d511
#
_entry.id   0f7d40bccc300155acecf0733097d511
#
_cell.length_a   1.000
_cell.length_b   1.000
_cell.length_c   1.000
_cell.angle_alpha   90.00
_cell.angle_beta   90.00
_cell.angle_gamma   90.00
#
_symmetry.space_group_name_H-M   'P 1'
#
loop_
_entity.id
_entity.type
_entity.pdbx_description
1 polymer ?
#
loop_
_entity_poly.entity_id
_entity_poly.type
_entity_poly.pdbx_seq_one_letter_code
_entity_poly.pdbx_strand_id
1 'polypeptide(L)'
;MSTEKMYRKKRALIIVDHGSSFKEANDMLIEIANMVRQSCKGEIDIVKHAHMELAKPTISEAFNASVAEGAEEIIVHPYFLSPGMHSKEDIPNMVKEAARKHPHITYTITEPLGIHPKIIDVVLDRVVKADR
;
A
#
# COMPACT_ATOMS: atom_id res chain seq x y z
N MET A 1 -26.41 3.03 -20.23
CA MET A 1 -25.45 3.04 -19.11
C MET A 1 -25.68 4.28 -18.26
N SER A 2 -25.70 4.12 -16.94
CA SER A 2 -25.93 5.25 -16.06
C SER A 2 -24.69 6.16 -15.97
N THR A 3 -24.92 7.43 -15.67
CA THR A 3 -23.86 8.40 -15.49
C THR A 3 -22.91 7.97 -14.35
N GLU A 4 -23.45 7.32 -13.33
CA GLU A 4 -22.67 6.84 -12.19
C GLU A 4 -21.64 5.79 -12.58
N LYS A 5 -21.95 4.98 -13.61
CA LYS A 5 -20.99 3.99 -14.11
C LYS A 5 -19.92 4.62 -14.99
N MET A 6 -20.23 5.76 -15.59
CA MET A 6 -19.28 6.46 -16.46
C MET A 6 -18.27 7.27 -15.67
N TYR A 7 -18.66 7.71 -14.47
CA TYR A 7 -17.75 8.44 -13.59
C TYR A 7 -17.46 7.62 -12.34
N ARG A 8 -16.22 7.45 -12.08
CA ARG A 8 -15.73 6.78 -10.89
C ARG A 8 -14.53 7.59 -10.40
N LYS A 9 -14.43 7.79 -9.09
CA LYS A 9 -13.26 8.47 -8.51
C LYS A 9 -12.00 7.72 -8.89
N LYS A 10 -10.98 8.46 -9.26
CA LYS A 10 -9.68 7.88 -9.54
C LYS A 10 -9.03 7.49 -8.22
N ARG A 11 -8.71 6.23 -8.08
CA ARG A 11 -8.26 5.66 -6.82
C ARG A 11 -6.80 5.24 -6.88
N ALA A 12 -6.06 5.58 -5.85
CA ALA A 12 -4.69 5.14 -5.68
C ALA A 12 -4.60 4.19 -4.48
N LEU A 13 -3.72 3.20 -4.58
CA LEU A 13 -3.36 2.33 -3.48
C LEU A 13 -1.89 2.57 -3.18
N ILE A 14 -1.59 2.85 -1.92
CA ILE A 14 -0.22 2.97 -1.43
C ILE A 14 0.04 1.80 -0.50
N ILE A 15 1.00 0.95 -0.87
CA ILE A 15 1.41 -0.19 -0.07
C ILE A 15 2.62 0.22 0.74
N VAL A 16 2.53 0.14 2.06
CA VAL A 16 3.55 0.67 2.97
C VAL A 16 4.14 -0.45 3.82
N ASP A 17 5.48 -0.57 3.83
CA ASP A 17 6.16 -1.44 4.79
C ASP A 17 6.96 -0.61 5.78
N HIS A 18 7.66 -1.27 6.70
CA HIS A 18 8.48 -0.57 7.69
C HIS A 18 9.64 0.18 7.07
N GLY A 19 10.20 -0.37 6.00
CA GLY A 19 11.45 0.12 5.44
C GLY A 19 12.65 -0.55 6.09
N SER A 20 13.73 -0.59 5.37
CA SER A 20 14.95 -1.28 5.79
C SER A 20 16.18 -0.51 5.30
N SER A 21 17.30 -0.72 5.98
CA SER A 21 18.57 -0.23 5.49
C SER A 21 19.13 -1.12 4.38
N PHE A 22 18.53 -2.29 4.16
CA PHE A 22 18.95 -3.20 3.08
C PHE A 22 18.13 -2.95 1.83
N LYS A 23 18.82 -2.60 0.75
CA LYS A 23 18.18 -2.29 -0.52
C LYS A 23 17.29 -3.44 -1.01
N GLU A 24 17.78 -4.68 -0.89
CA GLU A 24 17.03 -5.86 -1.36
C GLU A 24 15.68 -6.00 -0.67
N ALA A 25 15.62 -5.69 0.63
CA ALA A 25 14.37 -5.75 1.37
C ALA A 25 13.38 -4.69 0.86
N ASN A 26 13.87 -3.49 0.58
CA ASN A 26 13.02 -2.42 0.06
C ASN A 26 12.55 -2.72 -1.37
N ASP A 27 13.43 -3.32 -2.18
CA ASP A 27 13.11 -3.64 -3.57
C ASP A 27 12.02 -4.70 -3.68
N MET A 28 11.87 -5.57 -2.69
CA MET A 28 10.78 -6.54 -2.67
C MET A 28 9.42 -5.87 -2.74
N LEU A 29 9.28 -4.73 -2.09
CA LEU A 29 8.01 -4.02 -2.08
C LEU A 29 7.67 -3.47 -3.48
N ILE A 30 8.67 -3.13 -4.25
CA ILE A 30 8.48 -2.69 -5.64
C ILE A 30 7.86 -3.84 -6.45
N GLU A 31 8.39 -5.05 -6.30
CA GLU A 31 7.86 -6.22 -7.01
C GLU A 31 6.43 -6.53 -6.57
N ILE A 32 6.16 -6.44 -5.28
CA ILE A 32 4.81 -6.67 -4.74
C ILE A 32 3.84 -5.64 -5.32
N ALA A 33 4.23 -4.36 -5.36
CA ALA A 33 3.40 -3.32 -5.94
C ALA A 33 3.12 -3.58 -7.42
N ASN A 34 4.11 -4.06 -8.16
CA ASN A 34 3.94 -4.40 -9.57
C ASN A 34 2.94 -5.56 -9.76
N MET A 35 3.02 -6.57 -8.90
CA MET A 35 2.09 -7.69 -8.95
C MET A 35 0.66 -7.25 -8.62
N VAL A 36 0.52 -6.39 -7.63
CA VAL A 36 -0.79 -5.84 -7.27
C VAL A 36 -1.35 -5.04 -8.44
N ARG A 37 -0.51 -4.21 -9.05
CA ARG A 37 -0.93 -3.39 -10.20
C ARG A 37 -1.48 -4.26 -11.34
N GLN A 38 -0.86 -5.40 -11.58
CA GLN A 38 -1.31 -6.33 -12.62
C GLN A 38 -2.61 -7.04 -12.25
N SER A 39 -2.87 -7.20 -10.95
CA SER A 39 -4.00 -8.00 -10.46
C SER A 39 -5.26 -7.18 -10.17
N CYS A 40 -5.15 -5.87 -9.92
CA CYS A 40 -6.25 -5.04 -9.45
C CYS A 40 -6.97 -4.28 -10.56
N LYS A 41 -7.15 -4.90 -11.70
CA LYS A 41 -7.75 -4.26 -12.87
C LYS A 41 -9.15 -3.73 -12.58
N GLY A 42 -9.39 -2.47 -12.95
CA GLY A 42 -10.71 -1.86 -12.89
C GLY A 42 -11.11 -1.27 -11.56
N GLU A 43 -10.40 -1.55 -10.49
CA GLU A 43 -10.75 -1.06 -9.15
C GLU A 43 -9.78 -0.01 -8.64
N ILE A 44 -8.51 -0.15 -9.00
CA ILE A 44 -7.45 0.76 -8.58
C ILE A 44 -6.75 1.27 -9.83
N ASP A 45 -6.55 2.56 -9.90
CA ASP A 45 -5.95 3.21 -11.07
C ASP A 45 -4.46 3.45 -10.92
N ILE A 46 -4.01 3.66 -9.69
CA ILE A 46 -2.62 4.02 -9.38
C ILE A 46 -2.17 3.13 -8.23
N VAL A 47 -1.01 2.49 -8.36
CA VAL A 47 -0.42 1.71 -7.28
C VAL A 47 0.97 2.27 -6.99
N LYS A 48 1.22 2.62 -5.75
CA LYS A 48 2.50 3.13 -5.28
C LYS A 48 2.99 2.30 -4.11
N HIS A 49 4.30 2.32 -3.88
CA HIS A 49 4.89 1.75 -2.67
C HIS A 49 5.48 2.87 -1.84
N ALA A 50 5.61 2.63 -0.55
CA ALA A 50 6.23 3.58 0.37
C ALA A 50 6.80 2.84 1.57
N HIS A 51 7.70 3.50 2.28
CA HIS A 51 8.31 2.97 3.48
C HIS A 51 8.07 3.94 4.63
N MET A 52 7.83 3.40 5.82
CA MET A 52 7.64 4.23 7.00
C MET A 52 8.90 5.02 7.35
N GLU A 53 10.06 4.35 7.22
CA GLU A 53 11.35 4.93 7.58
C GLU A 53 12.47 4.25 6.83
N LEU A 54 13.66 4.79 6.94
CA LEU A 54 14.92 4.21 6.44
C LEU A 54 15.06 4.15 4.92
N ALA A 55 14.03 4.38 4.16
CA ALA A 55 14.09 4.32 2.70
C ALA A 55 13.03 5.23 2.08
N LYS A 56 13.26 5.57 0.83
CA LYS A 56 12.32 6.34 0.02
C LYS A 56 11.67 5.43 -1.01
N PRO A 57 10.45 5.73 -1.48
CA PRO A 57 9.68 6.93 -1.13
C PRO A 57 9.04 6.81 0.25
N THR A 58 8.88 7.96 0.89
CA THR A 58 8.15 8.07 2.15
C THR A 58 6.65 8.02 1.87
N ILE A 59 5.85 7.89 2.92
CA ILE A 59 4.39 7.95 2.80
C ILE A 59 3.98 9.29 2.18
N SER A 60 4.56 10.38 2.65
CA SER A 60 4.24 11.71 2.13
C SER A 60 4.58 11.84 0.65
N GLU A 61 5.73 11.33 0.23
CA GLU A 61 6.14 11.36 -1.17
C GLU A 61 5.20 10.55 -2.06
N ALA A 62 4.81 9.35 -1.62
CA ALA A 62 3.88 8.51 -2.37
C ALA A 62 2.50 9.13 -2.44
N PHE A 63 2.06 9.77 -1.36
CA PHE A 63 0.78 10.47 -1.32
C PHE A 63 0.77 11.63 -2.32
N ASN A 64 1.79 12.47 -2.29
CA ASN A 64 1.92 13.59 -3.21
C ASN A 64 1.97 13.11 -4.67
N ALA A 65 2.72 12.03 -4.95
CA ALA A 65 2.81 11.49 -6.29
C ALA A 65 1.45 10.96 -6.79
N SER A 66 0.69 10.32 -5.90
CA SER A 66 -0.64 9.82 -6.24
C SER A 66 -1.58 10.97 -6.61
N VAL A 67 -1.56 12.05 -5.83
CA VAL A 67 -2.37 13.23 -6.12
C VAL A 67 -1.95 13.87 -7.44
N ALA A 68 -0.66 13.96 -7.68
CA ALA A 68 -0.13 14.54 -8.94
C ALA A 68 -0.57 13.72 -10.16
N GLU A 69 -0.78 12.41 -9.99
CA GLU A 69 -1.27 11.54 -11.07
C GLU A 69 -2.79 11.52 -11.19
N GLY A 70 -3.47 12.32 -10.37
CA GLY A 70 -4.90 12.50 -10.49
C GLY A 70 -5.75 11.72 -9.49
N ALA A 71 -5.16 11.12 -8.47
CA ALA A 71 -5.93 10.40 -7.46
C ALA A 71 -6.89 11.35 -6.73
N GLU A 72 -8.12 10.90 -6.57
CA GLU A 72 -9.15 11.59 -5.81
C GLU A 72 -9.42 10.90 -4.49
N GLU A 73 -9.10 9.61 -4.43
CA GLU A 73 -9.23 8.78 -3.24
C GLU A 73 -7.96 7.95 -3.10
N ILE A 74 -7.43 7.89 -1.88
CA ILE A 74 -6.20 7.14 -1.61
C ILE A 74 -6.47 6.09 -0.55
N ILE A 75 -6.10 4.84 -0.84
CA ILE A 75 -6.17 3.74 0.09
C ILE A 75 -4.74 3.41 0.50
N VAL A 76 -4.48 3.38 1.79
CA VAL A 76 -3.16 3.03 2.32
C VAL A 76 -3.26 1.65 2.96
N HIS A 77 -2.41 0.74 2.52
CA HIS A 77 -2.36 -0.62 3.05
C HIS A 77 -1.04 -0.87 3.77
N PRO A 78 -1.07 -1.09 5.09
CA PRO A 78 0.13 -1.48 5.83
C PRO A 78 0.51 -2.91 5.48
N TYR A 79 1.64 -3.08 4.82
CA TYR A 79 2.09 -4.38 4.34
C TYR A 79 2.99 -5.04 5.36
N PHE A 80 2.38 -5.57 6.42
CA PHE A 80 3.05 -6.40 7.42
C PHE A 80 1.98 -7.24 8.13
N LEU A 81 2.43 -8.28 8.81
CA LEU A 81 1.50 -9.22 9.44
C LEU A 81 0.72 -8.55 10.57
N SER A 82 1.42 -7.83 11.42
CA SER A 82 0.83 -7.19 12.58
C SER A 82 1.57 -5.89 12.85
N PRO A 83 0.86 -4.79 13.15
CA PRO A 83 1.55 -3.56 13.51
C PRO A 83 2.22 -3.72 14.85
N GLY A 84 3.46 -3.22 14.96
CA GLY A 84 4.08 -3.04 16.25
C GLY A 84 3.41 -1.90 17.00
N MET A 85 3.82 -1.69 18.25
CA MET A 85 3.23 -0.66 19.09
C MET A 85 3.30 0.72 18.44
N HIS A 86 4.43 1.04 17.81
CA HIS A 86 4.62 2.33 17.16
C HIS A 86 3.87 2.44 15.82
N SER A 87 3.96 1.43 14.97
CA SER A 87 3.37 1.53 13.62
C SER A 87 1.85 1.60 13.64
N LYS A 88 1.22 1.10 14.69
CA LYS A 88 -0.23 1.18 14.84
C LYS A 88 -0.70 2.64 14.91
N GLU A 89 0.11 3.51 15.50
CA GLU A 89 -0.21 4.94 15.62
C GLU A 89 0.50 5.76 14.55
N ASP A 90 1.71 5.36 14.18
CA ASP A 90 2.56 6.13 13.28
C ASP A 90 1.99 6.21 11.87
N ILE A 91 1.48 5.11 11.33
CA ILE A 91 0.92 5.13 9.97
C ILE A 91 -0.28 6.07 9.87
N PRO A 92 -1.29 5.98 10.76
CA PRO A 92 -2.39 6.95 10.71
C PRO A 92 -1.92 8.40 10.83
N ASN A 93 -0.94 8.67 11.70
CA ASN A 93 -0.41 10.02 11.87
C ASN A 93 0.33 10.51 10.63
N MET A 94 1.14 9.66 10.03
CA MET A 94 1.87 9.99 8.80
C MET A 94 0.93 10.25 7.62
N VAL A 95 -0.11 9.43 7.50
CA VAL A 95 -1.11 9.61 6.44
C VAL A 95 -1.90 10.88 6.65
N LYS A 96 -2.30 11.15 7.88
CA LYS A 96 -3.03 12.38 8.22
C LYS A 96 -2.20 13.61 7.88
N GLU A 97 -0.91 13.57 8.22
CA GLU A 97 0.00 14.68 7.92
C GLU A 97 0.16 14.87 6.40
N ALA A 98 0.31 13.79 5.66
CA ALA A 98 0.41 13.86 4.20
C ALA A 98 -0.88 14.41 3.59
N ALA A 99 -2.03 13.99 4.10
CA ALA A 99 -3.33 14.40 3.58
C ALA A 99 -3.64 15.88 3.84
N ARG A 100 -3.01 16.46 4.83
CA ARG A 100 -3.22 17.88 5.17
C ARG A 100 -2.97 18.82 4.01
N LYS A 101 -2.04 18.46 3.15
CA LYS A 101 -1.67 19.27 1.98
C LYS A 101 -2.68 19.13 0.84
N HIS A 102 -3.60 18.17 0.95
CA HIS A 102 -4.56 17.84 -0.10
C HIS A 102 -5.96 17.69 0.49
N PRO A 103 -6.56 18.79 0.97
CA PRO A 103 -7.83 18.72 1.73
C PRO A 103 -9.02 18.20 0.94
N HIS A 104 -8.93 18.16 -0.38
CA HIS A 104 -10.00 17.65 -1.25
C HIS A 104 -9.88 16.15 -1.52
N ILE A 105 -8.82 15.50 -1.04
CA ILE A 105 -8.60 14.07 -1.23
C ILE A 105 -9.15 13.31 -0.02
N THR A 106 -9.89 12.24 -0.28
CA THR A 106 -10.31 11.33 0.79
C THR A 106 -9.31 10.19 0.90
N TYR A 107 -9.16 9.62 2.09
CA TYR A 107 -8.27 8.49 2.27
C TYR A 107 -8.84 7.48 3.26
N THR A 108 -8.39 6.25 3.13
CA THR A 108 -8.75 5.14 4.01
C THR A 108 -7.49 4.34 4.28
N ILE A 109 -7.35 3.84 5.50
CA ILE A 109 -6.24 2.96 5.86
C ILE A 109 -6.84 1.58 6.12
N THR A 110 -6.32 0.56 5.44
CA THR A 110 -6.83 -0.80 5.62
C THR A 110 -6.20 -1.45 6.84
N GLU A 111 -6.76 -2.59 7.23
CA GLU A 111 -6.10 -3.46 8.19
C GLU A 111 -4.80 -4.00 7.57
N PRO A 112 -3.81 -4.36 8.39
CA PRO A 112 -2.61 -5.04 7.88
C PRO A 112 -2.97 -6.43 7.37
N LEU A 113 -1.98 -7.18 6.90
CA LEU A 113 -2.21 -8.54 6.38
C LEU A 113 -2.87 -9.46 7.41
N GLY A 114 -2.38 -9.44 8.62
CA GLY A 114 -2.96 -10.19 9.71
C GLY A 114 -3.04 -11.70 9.46
N ILE A 115 -4.10 -12.29 9.98
CA ILE A 115 -4.37 -13.72 9.82
C ILE A 115 -5.27 -13.89 8.61
N HIS A 116 -4.76 -14.60 7.60
CA HIS A 116 -5.51 -14.81 6.37
C HIS A 116 -5.16 -16.16 5.74
N PRO A 117 -6.14 -16.93 5.27
CA PRO A 117 -5.89 -18.26 4.68
C PRO A 117 -4.88 -18.25 3.54
N LYS A 118 -4.83 -17.20 2.74
CA LYS A 118 -3.89 -17.12 1.63
C LYS A 118 -2.45 -17.00 2.08
N ILE A 119 -2.22 -16.46 3.27
CA ILE A 119 -0.86 -16.40 3.84
C ILE A 119 -0.43 -17.81 4.25
N ILE A 120 -1.37 -18.62 4.73
CA ILE A 120 -1.10 -20.02 5.06
C ILE A 120 -0.68 -20.79 3.80
N ASP A 121 -1.31 -20.49 2.68
CA ASP A 121 -0.92 -21.11 1.40
C ASP A 121 0.55 -20.79 1.07
N VAL A 122 1.00 -19.58 1.34
CA VAL A 122 2.40 -19.21 1.13
C VAL A 122 3.32 -20.02 2.04
N VAL A 123 2.96 -20.15 3.32
CA VAL A 123 3.75 -20.96 4.27
C VAL A 123 3.89 -22.39 3.78
N LEU A 124 2.78 -22.98 3.37
CA LEU A 124 2.78 -24.37 2.89
C LEU A 124 3.58 -24.53 1.60
N ASP A 125 3.53 -23.55 0.72
CA ASP A 125 4.34 -23.56 -0.50
C ASP A 125 5.83 -23.59 -0.19
N ARG A 126 6.26 -22.79 0.80
CA ARG A 126 7.67 -22.79 1.23
C ARG A 126 8.09 -24.13 1.81
N VAL A 127 7.19 -24.77 2.56
CA VAL A 127 7.45 -26.09 3.15
C VAL A 127 7.66 -27.13 2.04
N VAL A 128 6.78 -27.15 1.05
CA VAL A 128 6.89 -28.09 -0.08
C VAL A 128 8.22 -27.90 -0.81
N LYS A 129 8.62 -26.67 -1.04
CA LYS A 129 9.88 -26.38 -1.75
C LYS A 129 11.11 -26.74 -0.95
N ALA A 130 11.03 -26.69 0.37
CA ALA A 130 12.15 -27.08 1.22
C ALA A 130 12.40 -28.59 1.22
N ASP A 131 11.40 -29.39 0.90
CA ASP A 131 11.51 -30.84 0.84
C ASP A 131 12.20 -31.38 -0.43
N ARG A 132 12.55 -30.49 -1.33
CA ARG A 132 13.16 -30.89 -2.61
C ARG A 132 14.65 -30.70 -2.68
#